data_3f41b1a74dc7449130e19a0b46adb8e5
#
_entry.id   3f41b1a74dc7449130e19a0b46adb8e5
#
_cell.length_a   1.000
_cell.length_b   1.000
_cell.length_c   1.000
_cell.angle_alpha   90.00
_cell.angle_beta   90.00
_cell.angle_gamma   90.00
#
_symmetry.space_group_name_H-M   'P 1'
#
loop_
_entity.id
_entity.type
_entity.pdbx_description
1 polymer ?
#
loop_
_entity_poly.entity_id
_entity_poly.type
_entity_poly.pdbx_seq_one_letter_code
_entity_poly.pdbx_strand_id
1 'polypeptide(L)'
;MTKMAKDIKFDIEARDGLKRGVDALANAVKVTLGPKGRNVIIGKSFGGPTVTKDGVTVAKEIELKDPLENMGAQMVKEVASKTNDLAGDGTTTATVLAQAIVKEGLKNVAAGANPMDLKRGIDKAVEAIVSDLAKQAKVVGSDSEKIKQIASISANNDEVIGELIANAFAKVGKEGVITVEEAKGTDTYVDVVEGMQFDRGYLSPYFVTNPEKMEAELENPYILLYDKKVSSLKELLPVLEPVAQSGKPLLIIAEDVDGEALSTLVVNKLRGALKIAAVKAPGFGDRRKAMLEDIAILTGGTVISEERGYTLENTTIEMLGTAKRVTIDKDNTTIVSGAGEADMIKNRVNQIKGQMETTTSDYDKEKLQERLAKLAGGVAVLYVGAASEVEMKEKKDRVDDALHATRAAVEEGIVAGGGVALLRAKNVLSSLKADNADEATGIQIVSRAVESPLRTIVENAGLEGSVVVAKVAEGKGDFGYNAKTDEYVDMLKAGIIDPKKVTRVALENAASVAGMILTTECALVEIKEENAGGNPMGGGMPGMM
;
A
#
# COMPACT_ATOMS: atom_id res chain seq x y z
N MET A 1 5.79 -5.68 -33.06
CA MET A 1 6.74 -6.05 -32.00
C MET A 1 7.47 -7.30 -32.43
N THR A 2 8.76 -7.23 -32.71
CA THR A 2 9.62 -8.38 -32.99
C THR A 2 9.71 -9.21 -31.72
N LYS A 3 9.34 -10.49 -31.75
CA LYS A 3 9.52 -11.39 -30.61
C LYS A 3 11.01 -11.60 -30.39
N MET A 4 11.54 -11.19 -29.25
CA MET A 4 12.90 -11.52 -28.85
C MET A 4 13.03 -13.02 -28.63
N ALA A 5 14.19 -13.58 -28.95
CA ALA A 5 14.50 -14.98 -28.69
C ALA A 5 14.48 -15.25 -27.18
N LYS A 6 14.07 -16.45 -26.77
CA LYS A 6 14.03 -16.87 -25.38
C LYS A 6 15.07 -17.96 -25.14
N ASP A 7 15.82 -17.84 -24.06
CA ASP A 7 16.62 -18.94 -23.51
C ASP A 7 15.74 -19.74 -22.55
N ILE A 8 15.80 -21.07 -22.63
CA ILE A 8 14.95 -21.96 -21.85
C ILE A 8 15.82 -22.70 -20.85
N LYS A 9 15.55 -22.49 -19.58
CA LYS A 9 16.22 -23.13 -18.46
C LYS A 9 15.28 -24.12 -17.79
N PHE A 10 15.79 -25.29 -17.44
CA PHE A 10 15.00 -26.37 -16.86
C PHE A 10 15.57 -26.77 -15.50
N ASP A 11 14.76 -27.49 -14.73
CA ASP A 11 15.18 -28.23 -13.54
C ASP A 11 15.98 -27.41 -12.53
N ILE A 12 17.14 -27.97 -12.16
CA ILE A 12 18.05 -27.38 -11.16
C ILE A 12 18.58 -26.03 -11.62
N GLU A 13 18.90 -25.84 -12.90
CA GLU A 13 19.43 -24.58 -13.41
C GLU A 13 18.42 -23.45 -13.25
N ALA A 14 17.15 -23.70 -13.58
CA ALA A 14 16.07 -22.74 -13.42
C ALA A 14 15.86 -22.38 -11.94
N ARG A 15 15.76 -23.39 -11.08
CA ARG A 15 15.49 -23.21 -9.65
C ARG A 15 16.64 -22.53 -8.92
N ASP A 16 17.88 -22.87 -9.20
CA ASP A 16 19.06 -22.27 -8.58
C ASP A 16 19.24 -20.81 -9.01
N GLY A 17 18.98 -20.47 -10.28
CA GLY A 17 18.98 -19.09 -10.74
C GLY A 17 17.92 -18.26 -10.04
N LEU A 18 16.67 -18.73 -10.01
CA LEU A 18 15.59 -18.05 -9.28
C LEU A 18 15.94 -17.87 -7.81
N LYS A 19 16.47 -18.91 -7.15
CA LYS A 19 16.88 -18.86 -5.74
C LYS A 19 17.96 -17.81 -5.49
N ARG A 20 18.99 -17.70 -6.35
CA ARG A 20 20.02 -16.66 -6.20
C ARG A 20 19.41 -15.26 -6.29
N GLY A 21 18.42 -15.05 -7.17
CA GLY A 21 17.68 -13.80 -7.24
C GLY A 21 16.88 -13.47 -5.97
N VAL A 22 16.15 -14.47 -5.45
CA VAL A 22 15.45 -14.38 -4.16
C VAL A 22 16.42 -14.01 -3.04
N ASP A 23 17.55 -14.72 -2.94
CA ASP A 23 18.55 -14.49 -1.91
C ASP A 23 19.19 -13.09 -2.02
N ALA A 24 19.48 -12.63 -3.24
CA ALA A 24 20.08 -11.31 -3.47
C ALA A 24 19.16 -10.19 -2.97
N LEU A 25 17.89 -10.21 -3.36
CA LEU A 25 16.91 -9.20 -2.91
C LEU A 25 16.65 -9.31 -1.41
N ALA A 26 16.34 -10.49 -0.90
CA ALA A 26 15.99 -10.68 0.50
C ALA A 26 17.15 -10.32 1.45
N ASN A 27 18.40 -10.60 1.07
CA ASN A 27 19.56 -10.23 1.87
C ASN A 27 19.79 -8.72 1.94
N ALA A 28 19.45 -7.98 0.87
CA ALA A 28 19.50 -6.51 0.89
C ALA A 28 18.39 -5.90 1.75
N VAL A 29 17.18 -6.47 1.69
CA VAL A 29 16.01 -5.95 2.41
C VAL A 29 16.07 -6.29 3.91
N LYS A 30 16.43 -7.54 4.28
CA LYS A 30 16.35 -8.03 5.68
C LYS A 30 17.21 -7.25 6.69
N VAL A 31 18.25 -6.52 6.23
CA VAL A 31 19.12 -5.73 7.11
C VAL A 31 18.39 -4.56 7.77
N THR A 32 17.23 -4.18 7.24
CA THR A 32 16.38 -3.09 7.76
C THR A 32 15.47 -3.54 8.90
N LEU A 33 15.29 -4.87 9.11
CA LEU A 33 14.29 -5.42 10.01
C LEU A 33 14.62 -5.20 11.49
N GLY A 34 13.62 -4.75 12.24
CA GLY A 34 13.64 -4.63 13.69
C GLY A 34 14.28 -3.34 14.22
N PRO A 35 14.29 -3.15 15.56
CA PRO A 35 14.70 -1.89 16.19
C PRO A 35 16.19 -1.56 15.99
N LYS A 36 17.04 -2.57 15.76
CA LYS A 36 18.46 -2.40 15.42
C LYS A 36 18.74 -2.60 13.91
N GLY A 37 17.69 -2.57 13.09
CA GLY A 37 17.81 -2.57 11.63
C GLY A 37 18.58 -1.35 11.11
N ARG A 38 19.28 -1.52 9.98
CA ARG A 38 20.20 -0.52 9.42
C ARG A 38 19.67 0.09 8.13
N ASN A 39 20.16 1.26 7.79
CA ASN A 39 19.85 1.92 6.54
C ASN A 39 20.50 1.20 5.35
N VAL A 40 19.83 1.26 4.22
CA VAL A 40 20.36 0.90 2.91
C VAL A 40 20.57 2.20 2.12
N ILE A 41 21.72 2.31 1.45
CA ILE A 41 22.04 3.44 0.58
C ILE A 41 21.84 3.00 -0.87
N ILE A 42 21.01 3.73 -1.59
CA ILE A 42 20.63 3.46 -2.99
C ILE A 42 21.26 4.54 -3.87
N GLY A 43 22.14 4.14 -4.80
CA GLY A 43 22.72 5.05 -5.78
C GLY A 43 21.71 5.39 -6.86
N LYS A 44 21.62 6.68 -7.23
CA LYS A 44 20.77 7.14 -8.34
C LYS A 44 21.65 7.66 -9.49
N SER A 45 21.14 7.49 -10.73
CA SER A 45 21.83 7.99 -11.94
C SER A 45 21.85 9.52 -11.98
N PHE A 46 20.88 10.19 -11.35
CA PHE A 46 20.78 11.65 -11.24
C PHE A 46 20.37 12.02 -9.82
N GLY A 47 20.98 13.06 -9.27
CA GLY A 47 20.77 13.51 -7.89
C GLY A 47 21.65 12.82 -6.87
N GLY A 48 21.36 13.01 -5.58
CA GLY A 48 22.06 12.37 -4.48
C GLY A 48 21.57 10.94 -4.22
N PRO A 49 22.35 10.11 -3.49
CA PRO A 49 21.91 8.78 -3.08
C PRO A 49 20.71 8.88 -2.13
N THR A 50 19.81 7.93 -2.23
CA THR A 50 18.70 7.77 -1.27
C THR A 50 19.15 6.89 -0.11
N VAL A 51 18.82 7.30 1.12
CA VAL A 51 19.06 6.51 2.34
C VAL A 51 17.70 6.14 2.91
N THR A 52 17.46 4.85 3.10
CA THR A 52 16.15 4.37 3.58
C THR A 52 16.28 3.14 4.45
N LYS A 53 15.28 2.91 5.32
CA LYS A 53 15.03 1.67 6.03
C LYS A 53 13.76 0.96 5.52
N ASP A 54 13.00 1.59 4.65
CA ASP A 54 11.80 0.98 4.10
C ASP A 54 12.14 -0.18 3.17
N GLY A 55 11.58 -1.35 3.50
CA GLY A 55 11.85 -2.60 2.77
C GLY A 55 11.29 -2.59 1.35
N VAL A 56 10.14 -1.96 1.10
CA VAL A 56 9.56 -1.91 -0.25
C VAL A 56 10.36 -1.00 -1.16
N THR A 57 10.83 0.13 -0.68
CA THR A 57 11.71 1.05 -1.43
C THR A 57 13.01 0.34 -1.81
N VAL A 58 13.65 -0.36 -0.86
CA VAL A 58 14.84 -1.16 -1.17
C VAL A 58 14.55 -2.24 -2.22
N ALA A 59 13.45 -2.97 -2.07
CA ALA A 59 13.07 -4.04 -3.00
C ALA A 59 12.80 -3.52 -4.41
N LYS A 60 12.14 -2.36 -4.55
CA LYS A 60 11.82 -1.74 -5.84
C LYS A 60 13.05 -1.35 -6.65
N GLU A 61 14.14 -0.96 -6.01
CA GLU A 61 15.37 -0.51 -6.66
C GLU A 61 16.31 -1.66 -7.08
N ILE A 62 16.02 -2.90 -6.65
CA ILE A 62 16.88 -4.04 -6.98
C ILE A 62 16.54 -4.54 -8.38
N GLU A 63 17.55 -4.49 -9.26
CA GLU A 63 17.56 -5.09 -10.58
C GLU A 63 18.90 -5.81 -10.80
N LEU A 64 18.83 -7.11 -11.16
CA LEU A 64 20.01 -7.94 -11.31
C LEU A 64 20.41 -8.07 -12.78
N LYS A 65 21.73 -8.18 -13.02
CA LYS A 65 22.26 -8.28 -14.39
C LYS A 65 21.88 -9.59 -15.08
N ASP A 66 21.93 -10.71 -14.34
CA ASP A 66 21.51 -12.01 -14.85
C ASP A 66 19.98 -12.05 -14.96
N PRO A 67 19.40 -12.28 -16.15
CA PRO A 67 17.96 -12.22 -16.33
C PRO A 67 17.20 -13.29 -15.55
N LEU A 68 17.77 -14.49 -15.35
CA LEU A 68 17.14 -15.57 -14.58
C LEU A 68 17.15 -15.25 -13.08
N GLU A 69 18.25 -14.75 -12.55
CA GLU A 69 18.32 -14.25 -11.17
C GLU A 69 17.38 -13.08 -10.97
N ASN A 70 17.30 -12.16 -11.96
CA ASN A 70 16.37 -11.03 -11.90
C ASN A 70 14.92 -11.47 -11.83
N MET A 71 14.51 -12.54 -12.53
CA MET A 71 13.16 -13.10 -12.40
C MET A 71 12.87 -13.53 -10.95
N GLY A 72 13.80 -14.21 -10.28
CA GLY A 72 13.68 -14.58 -8.88
C GLY A 72 13.55 -13.36 -7.96
N ALA A 73 14.36 -12.33 -8.19
CA ALA A 73 14.28 -11.06 -7.46
C ALA A 73 12.91 -10.37 -7.69
N GLN A 74 12.43 -10.30 -8.94
CA GLN A 74 11.13 -9.68 -9.26
C GLN A 74 9.96 -10.40 -8.58
N MET A 75 9.99 -11.73 -8.44
CA MET A 75 8.96 -12.48 -7.72
C MET A 75 8.89 -12.06 -6.24
N VAL A 76 10.02 -11.89 -5.57
CA VAL A 76 10.06 -11.44 -4.16
C VAL A 76 9.75 -9.94 -4.05
N LYS A 77 10.13 -9.13 -5.05
CA LYS A 77 9.70 -7.73 -5.15
C LYS A 77 8.18 -7.61 -5.19
N GLU A 78 7.50 -8.52 -5.89
CA GLU A 78 6.03 -8.58 -5.90
C GLU A 78 5.46 -8.91 -4.52
N VAL A 79 6.10 -9.80 -3.73
CA VAL A 79 5.71 -10.07 -2.34
C VAL A 79 5.74 -8.79 -1.51
N ALA A 80 6.83 -8.03 -1.57
CA ALA A 80 6.96 -6.77 -0.84
C ALA A 80 5.91 -5.74 -1.28
N SER A 81 5.73 -5.56 -2.59
CA SER A 81 4.77 -4.61 -3.15
C SER A 81 3.32 -4.95 -2.78
N LYS A 82 2.89 -6.21 -2.95
CA LYS A 82 1.54 -6.64 -2.57
C LYS A 82 1.28 -6.52 -1.06
N THR A 83 2.30 -6.78 -0.25
CA THR A 83 2.15 -6.62 1.20
C THR A 83 1.98 -5.17 1.58
N ASN A 84 2.74 -4.27 0.94
CA ASN A 84 2.55 -2.83 1.08
C ASN A 84 1.15 -2.38 0.67
N ASP A 85 0.68 -2.81 -0.50
CA ASP A 85 -0.63 -2.42 -1.04
C ASP A 85 -1.81 -2.87 -0.14
N LEU A 86 -1.70 -4.01 0.54
CA LEU A 86 -2.77 -4.59 1.33
C LEU A 86 -2.73 -4.17 2.81
N ALA A 87 -1.54 -3.99 3.36
CA ALA A 87 -1.35 -3.76 4.80
C ALA A 87 -0.54 -2.50 5.12
N GLY A 88 0.13 -1.90 4.13
CA GLY A 88 0.92 -0.67 4.25
C GLY A 88 2.21 -0.83 5.07
N ASP A 89 2.47 -2.01 5.59
CA ASP A 89 3.66 -2.36 6.40
C ASP A 89 3.94 -3.87 6.27
N GLY A 90 5.03 -4.35 6.90
CA GLY A 90 5.40 -5.78 6.94
C GLY A 90 6.13 -6.27 5.68
N THR A 91 6.55 -5.41 4.80
CA THR A 91 7.23 -5.72 3.54
C THR A 91 8.52 -6.50 3.74
N THR A 92 9.33 -6.10 4.72
CA THR A 92 10.56 -6.79 5.11
C THR A 92 10.27 -8.16 5.72
N THR A 93 9.25 -8.27 6.59
CA THR A 93 8.82 -9.54 7.18
C THR A 93 8.36 -10.53 6.10
N ALA A 94 7.56 -10.07 5.14
CA ALA A 94 7.10 -10.87 4.01
C ALA A 94 8.27 -11.38 3.14
N THR A 95 9.24 -10.51 2.87
CA THR A 95 10.46 -10.86 2.12
C THR A 95 11.30 -11.92 2.83
N VAL A 96 11.47 -11.79 4.15
CA VAL A 96 12.21 -12.77 4.99
C VAL A 96 11.48 -14.12 5.03
N LEU A 97 10.16 -14.11 5.17
CA LEU A 97 9.34 -15.33 5.13
C LEU A 97 9.41 -16.02 3.76
N ALA A 98 9.30 -15.26 2.67
CA ALA A 98 9.41 -15.81 1.31
C ALA A 98 10.78 -16.48 1.08
N GLN A 99 11.87 -15.81 1.46
CA GLN A 99 13.22 -16.39 1.39
C GLN A 99 13.32 -17.68 2.19
N ALA A 100 12.79 -17.71 3.41
CA ALA A 100 12.85 -18.88 4.28
C ALA A 100 12.08 -20.07 3.70
N ILE A 101 10.85 -19.85 3.19
CA ILE A 101 10.03 -20.88 2.57
C ILE A 101 10.71 -21.41 1.30
N VAL A 102 11.19 -20.53 0.43
CA VAL A 102 11.91 -20.92 -0.81
C VAL A 102 13.16 -21.72 -0.47
N LYS A 103 13.97 -21.25 0.48
CA LYS A 103 15.22 -21.92 0.88
C LYS A 103 15.00 -23.32 1.44
N GLU A 104 14.04 -23.49 2.33
CA GLU A 104 13.71 -24.79 2.91
C GLU A 104 12.99 -25.69 1.89
N GLY A 105 12.08 -25.13 1.10
CA GLY A 105 11.33 -25.85 0.08
C GLY A 105 12.22 -26.44 -1.01
N LEU A 106 13.12 -25.63 -1.59
CA LEU A 106 14.02 -26.10 -2.66
C LEU A 106 14.98 -27.20 -2.21
N LYS A 107 15.39 -27.23 -0.94
CA LYS A 107 16.17 -28.36 -0.40
C LYS A 107 15.41 -29.68 -0.50
N ASN A 108 14.10 -29.65 -0.20
CA ASN A 108 13.25 -30.84 -0.24
C ASN A 108 12.89 -31.24 -1.68
N VAL A 109 12.67 -30.26 -2.58
CA VAL A 109 12.50 -30.54 -4.02
C VAL A 109 13.74 -31.18 -4.60
N ALA A 110 14.95 -30.69 -4.29
CA ALA A 110 16.21 -31.29 -4.71
C ALA A 110 16.43 -32.69 -4.13
N ALA A 111 15.84 -32.99 -2.97
CA ALA A 111 15.85 -34.34 -2.38
C ALA A 111 14.78 -35.29 -2.96
N GLY A 112 13.99 -34.86 -3.94
CA GLY A 112 13.02 -35.66 -4.67
C GLY A 112 11.58 -35.58 -4.14
N ALA A 113 11.25 -34.66 -3.22
CA ALA A 113 9.89 -34.45 -2.79
C ALA A 113 9.02 -33.85 -3.92
N ASN A 114 7.76 -34.24 -4.00
CA ASN A 114 6.81 -33.71 -4.99
C ASN A 114 6.47 -32.25 -4.71
N PRO A 115 6.83 -31.29 -5.60
CA PRO A 115 6.60 -29.87 -5.38
C PRO A 115 5.14 -29.50 -5.18
N MET A 116 4.20 -30.20 -5.84
CA MET A 116 2.77 -29.94 -5.74
C MET A 116 2.21 -30.35 -4.38
N ASP A 117 2.72 -31.45 -3.80
CA ASP A 117 2.34 -31.89 -2.46
C ASP A 117 2.97 -31.02 -1.38
N LEU A 118 4.24 -30.60 -1.58
CA LEU A 118 4.87 -29.58 -0.71
C LEU A 118 4.02 -28.31 -0.67
N LYS A 119 3.58 -27.83 -1.84
CA LYS A 119 2.73 -26.64 -1.91
C LYS A 119 1.41 -26.82 -1.15
N ARG A 120 0.74 -27.97 -1.30
CA ARG A 120 -0.49 -28.27 -0.54
C ARG A 120 -0.26 -28.23 0.97
N GLY A 121 0.86 -28.79 1.42
CA GLY A 121 1.26 -28.74 2.83
C GLY A 121 1.55 -27.32 3.32
N ILE A 122 2.19 -26.50 2.49
CA ILE A 122 2.42 -25.06 2.77
C ILE A 122 1.09 -24.33 2.90
N ASP A 123 0.17 -24.52 1.93
CA ASP A 123 -1.13 -23.83 1.93
C ASP A 123 -1.95 -24.20 3.19
N LYS A 124 -2.03 -25.51 3.56
CA LYS A 124 -2.69 -25.97 4.79
C LYS A 124 -2.07 -25.36 6.06
N ALA A 125 -0.75 -25.26 6.11
CA ALA A 125 -0.04 -24.70 7.27
C ALA A 125 -0.32 -23.19 7.42
N VAL A 126 -0.32 -22.45 6.31
CA VAL A 126 -0.62 -21.02 6.30
C VAL A 126 -2.05 -20.75 6.77
N GLU A 127 -3.03 -21.49 6.26
CA GLU A 127 -4.43 -21.37 6.69
C GLU A 127 -4.59 -21.60 8.19
N ALA A 128 -3.94 -22.63 8.73
CA ALA A 128 -3.96 -22.93 10.16
C ALA A 128 -3.32 -21.82 11.02
N ILE A 129 -2.17 -21.28 10.59
CA ILE A 129 -1.51 -20.16 11.27
C ILE A 129 -2.37 -18.90 11.23
N VAL A 130 -2.95 -18.56 10.09
CA VAL A 130 -3.85 -17.41 9.94
C VAL A 130 -5.07 -17.52 10.87
N SER A 131 -5.65 -18.72 10.94
CA SER A 131 -6.75 -19.00 11.87
C SER A 131 -6.33 -18.84 13.36
N ASP A 132 -5.11 -19.24 13.69
CA ASP A 132 -4.58 -19.08 15.05
C ASP A 132 -4.24 -17.63 15.39
N LEU A 133 -3.65 -16.88 14.44
CA LEU A 133 -3.41 -15.44 14.59
C LEU A 133 -4.72 -14.68 14.86
N ALA A 134 -5.83 -15.11 14.25
CA ALA A 134 -7.14 -14.53 14.53
C ALA A 134 -7.62 -14.77 15.97
N LYS A 135 -7.25 -15.90 16.58
CA LYS A 135 -7.54 -16.20 17.99
C LYS A 135 -6.63 -15.44 18.96
N GLN A 136 -5.38 -15.19 18.56
CA GLN A 136 -4.42 -14.41 19.35
C GLN A 136 -4.74 -12.91 19.34
N ALA A 137 -5.42 -12.42 18.30
CA ALA A 137 -5.67 -11.01 18.09
C ALA A 137 -6.47 -10.35 19.21
N LYS A 138 -6.02 -9.18 19.66
CA LYS A 138 -6.70 -8.32 20.62
C LYS A 138 -7.22 -7.06 19.93
N VAL A 139 -8.49 -6.76 20.13
CA VAL A 139 -9.12 -5.56 19.55
C VAL A 139 -8.47 -4.30 20.12
N VAL A 140 -8.11 -3.38 19.26
CA VAL A 140 -7.54 -2.06 19.64
C VAL A 140 -8.65 -1.11 20.09
N GLY A 141 -9.76 -1.12 19.38
CA GLY A 141 -10.87 -0.22 19.66
C GLY A 141 -10.50 1.25 19.42
N SER A 142 -10.88 2.10 20.38
CA SER A 142 -10.52 3.52 20.45
C SER A 142 -9.49 3.79 21.56
N ASP A 143 -8.71 2.78 21.95
CA ASP A 143 -7.66 2.89 22.95
C ASP A 143 -6.48 3.71 22.39
N SER A 144 -6.43 4.98 22.78
CA SER A 144 -5.43 5.95 22.29
C SER A 144 -3.99 5.52 22.64
N GLU A 145 -3.79 4.84 23.79
CA GLU A 145 -2.47 4.37 24.18
C GLU A 145 -1.98 3.24 23.27
N LYS A 146 -2.84 2.29 22.91
CA LYS A 146 -2.51 1.23 21.94
C LYS A 146 -2.26 1.80 20.56
N ILE A 147 -3.07 2.77 20.11
CA ILE A 147 -2.85 3.46 18.83
C ILE A 147 -1.48 4.13 18.83
N LYS A 148 -1.13 4.84 19.91
CA LYS A 148 0.20 5.47 20.06
C LYS A 148 1.33 4.43 20.00
N GLN A 149 1.19 3.30 20.71
CA GLN A 149 2.20 2.24 20.72
C GLN A 149 2.42 1.63 19.32
N ILE A 150 1.33 1.32 18.60
CA ILE A 150 1.39 0.78 17.25
C ILE A 150 2.12 1.77 16.33
N ALA A 151 1.64 3.01 16.31
CA ALA A 151 2.19 4.05 15.46
C ALA A 151 3.67 4.34 15.78
N SER A 152 4.05 4.36 17.07
CA SER A 152 5.44 4.54 17.48
C SER A 152 6.34 3.42 16.96
N ILE A 153 5.92 2.15 17.09
CA ILE A 153 6.71 1.01 16.64
C ILE A 153 6.90 1.03 15.13
N SER A 154 5.83 1.21 14.39
CA SER A 154 5.89 1.28 12.93
C SER A 154 6.69 2.50 12.43
N ALA A 155 6.71 3.60 13.22
CA ALA A 155 7.57 4.76 13.00
C ALA A 155 9.03 4.58 13.51
N ASN A 156 9.56 3.36 13.58
CA ASN A 156 10.89 3.05 14.12
C ASN A 156 11.13 3.50 15.58
N ASN A 157 10.13 3.33 16.43
CA ASN A 157 10.10 3.75 17.84
C ASN A 157 10.16 5.28 18.05
N ASP A 158 9.60 6.04 17.12
CA ASP A 158 9.41 7.49 17.25
C ASP A 158 8.11 7.77 18.00
N GLU A 159 8.23 8.12 19.29
CA GLU A 159 7.08 8.41 20.15
C GLU A 159 6.34 9.70 19.76
N VAL A 160 7.04 10.65 19.14
CA VAL A 160 6.43 11.92 18.68
C VAL A 160 5.47 11.65 17.53
N ILE A 161 5.87 10.84 16.56
CA ILE A 161 5.01 10.41 15.44
C ILE A 161 3.84 9.60 15.99
N GLY A 162 4.12 8.67 16.93
CA GLY A 162 3.05 7.87 17.57
C GLY A 162 1.98 8.70 18.23
N GLU A 163 2.36 9.75 18.97
CA GLU A 163 1.43 10.65 19.64
C GLU A 163 0.62 11.49 18.63
N LEU A 164 1.26 11.99 17.58
CA LEU A 164 0.59 12.75 16.52
C LEU A 164 -0.48 11.92 15.80
N ILE A 165 -0.18 10.66 15.49
CA ILE A 165 -1.14 9.74 14.85
C ILE A 165 -2.29 9.42 15.81
N ALA A 166 -2.00 9.13 17.09
CA ALA A 166 -3.04 8.89 18.09
C ALA A 166 -3.97 10.11 18.25
N ASN A 167 -3.41 11.32 18.26
CA ASN A 167 -4.17 12.57 18.30
C ASN A 167 -5.03 12.76 17.04
N ALA A 168 -4.52 12.40 15.86
CA ALA A 168 -5.29 12.44 14.61
C ALA A 168 -6.50 11.49 14.69
N PHE A 169 -6.29 10.22 15.10
CA PHE A 169 -7.40 9.27 15.29
C PHE A 169 -8.41 9.71 16.34
N ALA A 170 -7.96 10.35 17.43
CA ALA A 170 -8.86 10.87 18.46
C ALA A 170 -9.76 12.00 17.93
N LYS A 171 -9.25 12.81 16.99
CA LYS A 171 -10.00 13.92 16.39
C LYS A 171 -11.03 13.48 15.35
N VAL A 172 -10.68 12.55 14.47
CA VAL A 172 -11.55 12.14 13.35
C VAL A 172 -12.25 10.81 13.56
N GLY A 173 -11.89 10.05 14.60
CA GLY A 173 -12.46 8.73 14.88
C GLY A 173 -11.88 7.62 14.02
N LYS A 174 -12.41 6.39 14.20
CA LYS A 174 -11.91 5.19 13.52
C LYS A 174 -12.09 5.19 12.01
N GLU A 175 -13.25 5.70 11.57
CA GLU A 175 -13.64 5.80 10.16
C GLU A 175 -13.14 7.12 9.52
N GLY A 176 -12.47 7.95 10.33
CA GLY A 176 -12.00 9.25 9.90
C GLY A 176 -10.81 9.15 8.95
N VAL A 177 -10.74 10.08 8.03
CA VAL A 177 -9.65 10.17 7.05
C VAL A 177 -8.48 10.91 7.65
N ILE A 178 -7.29 10.32 7.53
CA ILE A 178 -6.02 10.95 7.92
C ILE A 178 -5.12 10.93 6.68
N THR A 179 -4.60 12.09 6.30
CA THR A 179 -3.65 12.26 5.18
C THR A 179 -2.34 12.83 5.69
N VAL A 180 -1.26 12.61 4.95
CA VAL A 180 0.09 13.11 5.29
C VAL A 180 0.52 14.11 4.24
N GLU A 181 0.87 15.32 4.67
CA GLU A 181 1.35 16.41 3.82
C GLU A 181 2.67 16.99 4.32
N GLU A 182 3.35 17.70 3.46
CA GLU A 182 4.56 18.44 3.82
C GLU A 182 4.21 19.76 4.50
N ALA A 183 4.85 20.00 5.64
CA ALA A 183 4.74 21.30 6.31
C ALA A 183 5.61 22.34 5.58
N LYS A 184 5.22 23.61 5.70
CA LYS A 184 6.03 24.73 5.19
C LYS A 184 7.26 25.05 6.05
N GLY A 185 7.33 24.47 7.25
CA GLY A 185 8.39 24.68 8.23
C GLY A 185 8.96 23.37 8.76
N THR A 186 9.73 23.45 9.84
CA THR A 186 10.40 22.29 10.47
C THR A 186 9.50 21.52 11.44
N ASP A 187 8.38 22.11 11.86
CA ASP A 187 7.50 21.53 12.86
C ASP A 187 6.54 20.52 12.23
N THR A 188 6.34 19.39 12.90
CA THR A 188 5.34 18.38 12.54
C THR A 188 4.11 18.55 13.45
N TYR A 189 2.92 18.66 12.85
CA TYR A 189 1.68 18.89 13.57
C TYR A 189 0.46 18.29 12.88
N VAL A 190 -0.67 18.19 13.60
CA VAL A 190 -1.96 17.69 13.07
C VAL A 190 -2.98 18.81 13.07
N ASP A 191 -3.59 19.02 11.93
CA ASP A 191 -4.75 19.91 11.79
C ASP A 191 -5.95 19.13 11.24
N VAL A 192 -7.17 19.57 11.58
CA VAL A 192 -8.39 18.98 11.03
C VAL A 192 -9.04 20.00 10.13
N VAL A 193 -9.23 19.60 8.88
CA VAL A 193 -9.80 20.45 7.84
C VAL A 193 -11.08 19.84 7.30
N GLU A 194 -11.90 20.65 6.67
CA GLU A 194 -13.07 20.18 5.96
C GLU A 194 -12.65 19.32 4.77
N GLY A 195 -13.25 18.15 4.63
CA GLY A 195 -12.88 17.21 3.60
C GLY A 195 -13.68 15.93 3.70
N MET A 196 -13.52 15.07 2.68
CA MET A 196 -14.16 13.76 2.67
C MET A 196 -13.39 12.77 1.81
N GLN A 197 -13.52 11.49 2.14
CA GLN A 197 -13.07 10.39 1.29
C GLN A 197 -14.26 9.53 0.85
N PHE A 198 -14.21 9.03 -0.36
CA PHE A 198 -15.16 8.05 -0.87
C PHE A 198 -14.47 6.96 -1.69
N ASP A 199 -15.09 5.78 -1.71
CA ASP A 199 -14.59 4.53 -2.26
C ASP A 199 -14.73 4.46 -3.81
N ARG A 200 -14.06 5.34 -4.51
CA ARG A 200 -13.91 5.34 -5.98
C ARG A 200 -12.53 5.85 -6.34
N GLY A 201 -11.77 5.02 -7.01
CA GLY A 201 -10.46 5.39 -7.54
C GLY A 201 -10.51 5.92 -8.98
N TYR A 202 -9.34 6.19 -9.54
CA TYR A 202 -9.23 6.72 -10.90
C TYR A 202 -9.74 5.72 -11.95
N LEU A 203 -10.38 6.22 -13.01
CA LEU A 203 -10.89 5.43 -14.12
C LEU A 203 -9.79 4.88 -15.04
N SER A 204 -8.59 5.43 -14.96
CA SER A 204 -7.44 5.00 -15.74
C SER A 204 -6.14 5.22 -14.98
N PRO A 205 -5.22 4.23 -14.95
CA PRO A 205 -3.89 4.39 -14.36
C PRO A 205 -3.07 5.50 -15.03
N TYR A 206 -3.41 5.89 -16.25
CA TYR A 206 -2.76 7.00 -16.94
C TYR A 206 -3.05 8.37 -16.31
N PHE A 207 -4.00 8.49 -15.39
CA PHE A 207 -4.21 9.72 -14.61
C PHE A 207 -3.21 9.89 -13.47
N VAL A 208 -2.47 8.86 -13.10
CA VAL A 208 -1.44 8.90 -12.05
C VAL A 208 -0.42 10.02 -12.31
N THR A 209 -0.14 10.80 -11.28
CA THR A 209 0.88 11.86 -11.29
C THR A 209 2.08 11.49 -10.44
N ASN A 210 1.89 10.63 -9.43
CA ASN A 210 2.91 10.09 -8.56
C ASN A 210 3.05 8.56 -8.80
N PRO A 211 3.98 8.12 -9.67
CA PRO A 211 4.14 6.70 -9.98
C PRO A 211 4.65 5.85 -8.81
N GLU A 212 5.35 6.45 -7.84
CA GLU A 212 5.88 5.74 -6.67
C GLU A 212 4.74 5.25 -5.77
N LYS A 213 3.70 6.08 -5.58
CA LYS A 213 2.51 5.78 -4.78
C LYS A 213 1.31 5.28 -5.62
N MET A 214 1.41 5.33 -6.95
CA MET A 214 0.30 5.06 -7.87
C MET A 214 -0.92 5.96 -7.59
N GLU A 215 -0.67 7.23 -7.30
CA GLU A 215 -1.69 8.23 -6.97
C GLU A 215 -1.77 9.35 -8.03
N ALA A 216 -2.96 9.87 -8.24
CA ALA A 216 -3.20 11.10 -8.95
C ALA A 216 -3.42 12.23 -7.93
N GLU A 217 -2.45 13.12 -7.80
CA GLU A 217 -2.49 14.28 -6.92
C GLU A 217 -2.82 15.54 -7.73
N LEU A 218 -3.86 16.26 -7.34
CA LEU A 218 -4.35 17.48 -7.98
C LEU A 218 -4.34 18.63 -6.96
N GLU A 219 -3.50 19.62 -7.19
CA GLU A 219 -3.38 20.82 -6.35
C GLU A 219 -4.30 21.95 -6.83
N ASN A 220 -5.13 22.47 -5.96
CA ASN A 220 -6.12 23.51 -6.23
C ASN A 220 -7.02 23.21 -7.45
N PRO A 221 -7.59 21.99 -7.56
CA PRO A 221 -8.36 21.58 -8.73
C PRO A 221 -9.72 22.25 -8.78
N TYR A 222 -10.24 22.37 -10.01
CA TYR A 222 -11.67 22.44 -10.25
C TYR A 222 -12.28 21.05 -10.14
N ILE A 223 -13.53 20.96 -9.71
CA ILE A 223 -14.25 19.70 -9.51
C ILE A 223 -15.59 19.79 -10.25
N LEU A 224 -15.73 19.03 -11.32
CA LEU A 224 -16.99 18.87 -12.06
C LEU A 224 -17.78 17.71 -11.46
N LEU A 225 -19.04 17.99 -11.06
CA LEU A 225 -19.97 17.00 -10.53
C LEU A 225 -21.11 16.79 -11.51
N TYR A 226 -21.21 15.57 -12.06
CA TYR A 226 -22.21 15.26 -13.07
C TYR A 226 -22.97 13.98 -12.71
N ASP A 227 -24.29 14.00 -12.77
CA ASP A 227 -25.15 12.90 -12.32
C ASP A 227 -25.35 11.78 -13.36
N LYS A 228 -24.88 11.98 -14.59
CA LYS A 228 -24.95 11.03 -15.69
C LYS A 228 -23.57 10.57 -16.16
N LYS A 229 -23.61 9.67 -17.15
CA LYS A 229 -22.42 9.16 -17.84
C LYS A 229 -21.93 10.15 -18.89
N VAL A 230 -20.60 10.28 -19.00
CA VAL A 230 -19.93 11.06 -20.02
C VAL A 230 -19.26 10.12 -21.03
N SER A 231 -19.77 10.08 -22.26
CA SER A 231 -19.21 9.24 -23.34
C SER A 231 -18.69 10.06 -24.51
N SER A 232 -19.17 11.31 -24.66
CA SER A 232 -18.76 12.24 -25.74
C SER A 232 -17.92 13.39 -25.19
N LEU A 233 -16.77 13.61 -25.80
CA LEU A 233 -15.93 14.76 -25.46
C LEU A 233 -16.59 16.10 -25.81
N LYS A 234 -17.41 16.13 -26.85
CA LYS A 234 -18.04 17.37 -27.34
C LYS A 234 -18.87 18.07 -26.26
N GLU A 235 -19.52 17.30 -25.40
CA GLU A 235 -20.33 17.83 -24.28
C GLU A 235 -19.45 18.46 -23.19
N LEU A 236 -18.20 18.00 -23.03
CA LEU A 236 -17.23 18.53 -22.07
C LEU A 236 -16.46 19.75 -22.54
N LEU A 237 -16.41 20.05 -23.84
CA LEU A 237 -15.61 21.13 -24.39
C LEU A 237 -15.86 22.49 -23.70
N PRO A 238 -17.10 22.90 -23.41
CA PRO A 238 -17.37 24.17 -22.73
C PRO A 238 -16.73 24.28 -21.35
N VAL A 239 -16.50 23.14 -20.66
CA VAL A 239 -15.81 23.08 -19.37
C VAL A 239 -14.30 22.98 -19.57
N LEU A 240 -13.85 22.14 -20.50
CA LEU A 240 -12.42 21.85 -20.68
C LEU A 240 -11.63 23.05 -21.21
N GLU A 241 -12.18 23.84 -22.14
CA GLU A 241 -11.49 24.99 -22.70
C GLU A 241 -11.16 26.07 -21.66
N PRO A 242 -12.11 26.55 -20.84
CA PRO A 242 -11.79 27.52 -19.81
C PRO A 242 -10.86 26.96 -18.71
N VAL A 243 -11.01 25.68 -18.35
CA VAL A 243 -10.12 25.01 -17.38
C VAL A 243 -8.68 24.94 -17.94
N ALA A 244 -8.51 24.55 -19.22
CA ALA A 244 -7.20 24.54 -19.85
C ALA A 244 -6.54 25.92 -19.87
N GLN A 245 -7.33 26.99 -20.16
CA GLN A 245 -6.83 28.36 -20.13
C GLN A 245 -6.42 28.82 -18.73
N SER A 246 -7.10 28.33 -17.67
CA SER A 246 -6.74 28.64 -16.29
C SER A 246 -5.45 27.97 -15.81
N GLY A 247 -5.01 26.90 -16.47
CA GLY A 247 -3.86 26.09 -16.09
C GLY A 247 -4.06 25.25 -14.81
N LYS A 248 -5.25 25.31 -14.17
CA LYS A 248 -5.59 24.52 -13.00
C LYS A 248 -5.97 23.08 -13.38
N PRO A 249 -5.74 22.12 -12.47
CA PRO A 249 -6.22 20.76 -12.66
C PRO A 249 -7.76 20.68 -12.63
N LEU A 250 -8.30 19.63 -13.26
CA LEU A 250 -9.72 19.28 -13.23
C LEU A 250 -9.92 17.86 -12.71
N LEU A 251 -10.79 17.70 -11.73
CA LEU A 251 -11.37 16.42 -11.37
C LEU A 251 -12.77 16.31 -11.94
N ILE A 252 -13.06 15.24 -12.66
CA ILE A 252 -14.41 14.90 -13.10
C ILE A 252 -14.95 13.78 -12.20
N ILE A 253 -16.08 14.04 -11.54
CA ILE A 253 -16.84 13.06 -10.76
C ILE A 253 -18.19 12.88 -11.47
N ALA A 254 -18.35 11.77 -12.17
CA ALA A 254 -19.54 11.47 -12.96
C ALA A 254 -20.05 10.05 -12.67
N GLU A 255 -21.28 9.73 -13.11
CA GLU A 255 -21.75 8.35 -13.03
C GLU A 255 -20.76 7.36 -13.63
N ASP A 256 -20.26 7.68 -14.81
CA ASP A 256 -19.14 7.02 -15.49
C ASP A 256 -18.52 7.97 -16.52
N VAL A 257 -17.25 7.72 -16.88
CA VAL A 257 -16.61 8.36 -18.02
C VAL A 257 -15.98 7.27 -18.87
N ASP A 258 -16.44 7.10 -20.11
CA ASP A 258 -15.96 6.01 -20.96
C ASP A 258 -15.79 6.40 -22.43
N GLY A 259 -15.54 5.41 -23.26
CA GLY A 259 -15.46 5.53 -24.72
C GLY A 259 -14.49 6.58 -25.21
N GLU A 260 -14.98 7.45 -26.12
CA GLU A 260 -14.19 8.52 -26.70
C GLU A 260 -13.78 9.57 -25.67
N ALA A 261 -14.66 9.90 -24.72
CA ALA A 261 -14.38 10.89 -23.68
C ALA A 261 -13.17 10.47 -22.85
N LEU A 262 -13.18 9.28 -22.27
CA LEU A 262 -12.06 8.77 -21.44
C LEU A 262 -10.76 8.72 -22.24
N SER A 263 -10.79 8.16 -23.45
CA SER A 263 -9.60 8.00 -24.28
C SER A 263 -8.97 9.36 -24.60
N THR A 264 -9.79 10.36 -24.92
CA THR A 264 -9.29 11.70 -25.26
C THR A 264 -8.78 12.45 -24.04
N LEU A 265 -9.41 12.32 -22.87
CA LEU A 265 -8.91 12.89 -21.61
C LEU A 265 -7.53 12.32 -21.27
N VAL A 266 -7.35 11.01 -21.39
CA VAL A 266 -6.05 10.33 -21.18
C VAL A 266 -5.00 10.84 -22.15
N VAL A 267 -5.30 10.93 -23.45
CA VAL A 267 -4.35 11.41 -24.46
C VAL A 267 -3.93 12.87 -24.18
N ASN A 268 -4.87 13.75 -23.84
CA ASN A 268 -4.56 15.15 -23.54
C ASN A 268 -3.75 15.30 -22.24
N LYS A 269 -4.01 14.47 -21.23
CA LYS A 269 -3.19 14.40 -20.01
C LYS A 269 -1.76 13.95 -20.32
N LEU A 270 -1.59 12.89 -21.12
CA LEU A 270 -0.26 12.38 -21.50
C LEU A 270 0.54 13.38 -22.34
N ARG A 271 -0.14 14.18 -23.16
CA ARG A 271 0.47 15.28 -23.93
C ARG A 271 0.79 16.52 -23.08
N GLY A 272 0.38 16.55 -21.80
CA GLY A 272 0.55 17.70 -20.93
C GLY A 272 -0.38 18.88 -21.23
N ALA A 273 -1.35 18.72 -22.14
CA ALA A 273 -2.31 19.77 -22.51
C ALA A 273 -3.35 20.02 -21.39
N LEU A 274 -3.70 18.98 -20.64
CA LEU A 274 -4.63 19.06 -19.51
C LEU A 274 -4.05 18.34 -18.28
N LYS A 275 -4.24 18.95 -17.11
CA LYS A 275 -4.03 18.30 -15.82
C LYS A 275 -5.38 17.80 -15.36
N ILE A 276 -5.68 16.52 -15.55
CA ILE A 276 -7.02 15.99 -15.36
C ILE A 276 -7.00 14.59 -14.76
N ALA A 277 -8.02 14.30 -13.96
CA ALA A 277 -8.39 12.95 -13.54
C ALA A 277 -9.91 12.78 -13.59
N ALA A 278 -10.37 11.55 -13.73
CA ALA A 278 -11.77 11.20 -13.72
C ALA A 278 -12.02 10.00 -12.81
N VAL A 279 -13.10 10.07 -12.04
CA VAL A 279 -13.55 9.02 -11.11
C VAL A 279 -15.06 8.80 -11.24
N LYS A 280 -15.53 7.63 -10.83
CA LYS A 280 -16.97 7.37 -10.72
C LYS A 280 -17.54 8.06 -9.48
N ALA A 281 -18.75 8.57 -9.60
CA ALA A 281 -19.49 9.07 -8.46
C ALA A 281 -19.79 7.93 -7.47
N PRO A 282 -19.71 8.18 -6.15
CA PRO A 282 -19.98 7.17 -5.14
C PRO A 282 -21.46 6.85 -5.05
N GLY A 283 -21.81 5.59 -4.73
CA GLY A 283 -23.18 5.11 -4.60
C GLY A 283 -23.89 4.83 -5.93
N PHE A 284 -25.18 4.50 -5.85
CA PHE A 284 -26.04 4.17 -6.99
C PHE A 284 -27.40 4.83 -6.80
N GLY A 285 -28.10 5.16 -7.90
CA GLY A 285 -29.45 5.73 -7.89
C GLY A 285 -29.54 7.00 -7.02
N ASP A 286 -30.55 7.10 -6.17
CA ASP A 286 -30.79 8.27 -5.31
C ASP A 286 -29.66 8.53 -4.30
N ARG A 287 -28.95 7.47 -3.88
CA ARG A 287 -27.76 7.63 -3.03
C ARG A 287 -26.63 8.33 -3.75
N ARG A 288 -26.39 8.00 -5.02
CA ARG A 288 -25.39 8.70 -5.83
C ARG A 288 -25.71 10.19 -5.93
N LYS A 289 -26.98 10.52 -6.20
CA LYS A 289 -27.42 11.93 -6.22
C LYS A 289 -27.19 12.63 -4.88
N ALA A 290 -27.51 11.95 -3.78
CA ALA A 290 -27.29 12.49 -2.43
C ALA A 290 -25.80 12.68 -2.09
N MET A 291 -24.93 11.74 -2.51
CA MET A 291 -23.47 11.84 -2.32
C MET A 291 -22.87 12.95 -3.19
N LEU A 292 -23.31 13.10 -4.44
CA LEU A 292 -22.88 14.22 -5.29
C LEU A 292 -23.26 15.56 -4.68
N GLU A 293 -24.43 15.69 -4.06
CA GLU A 293 -24.85 16.86 -3.32
C GLU A 293 -23.95 17.15 -2.11
N ASP A 294 -23.59 16.11 -1.35
CA ASP A 294 -22.70 16.24 -0.20
C ASP A 294 -21.32 16.77 -0.65
N ILE A 295 -20.80 16.25 -1.79
CA ILE A 295 -19.55 16.71 -2.39
C ILE A 295 -19.69 18.15 -2.92
N ALA A 296 -20.81 18.50 -3.54
CA ALA A 296 -21.08 19.85 -4.02
C ALA A 296 -21.04 20.88 -2.88
N ILE A 297 -21.73 20.57 -1.79
CA ILE A 297 -21.75 21.43 -0.60
C ILE A 297 -20.35 21.56 0.01
N LEU A 298 -19.60 20.45 0.09
CA LEU A 298 -18.23 20.44 0.61
C LEU A 298 -17.27 21.29 -0.24
N THR A 299 -17.43 21.27 -1.56
CA THR A 299 -16.49 21.91 -2.50
C THR A 299 -16.96 23.29 -3.02
N GLY A 300 -18.18 23.70 -2.61
CA GLY A 300 -18.78 24.94 -3.10
C GLY A 300 -19.22 24.90 -4.56
N GLY A 301 -19.40 23.67 -5.12
CA GLY A 301 -19.80 23.46 -6.51
C GLY A 301 -21.31 23.21 -6.67
N THR A 302 -21.71 22.97 -7.91
CA THR A 302 -23.08 22.65 -8.30
C THR A 302 -23.10 21.28 -8.97
N VAL A 303 -24.05 20.41 -8.59
CA VAL A 303 -24.29 19.16 -9.32
C VAL A 303 -24.97 19.48 -10.64
N ILE A 304 -24.31 19.16 -11.73
CA ILE A 304 -24.84 19.29 -13.09
C ILE A 304 -25.79 18.13 -13.33
N SER A 305 -27.08 18.45 -13.46
CA SER A 305 -28.16 17.51 -13.62
C SER A 305 -29.25 18.10 -14.50
N GLU A 306 -29.68 17.37 -15.52
CA GLU A 306 -30.77 17.79 -16.39
C GLU A 306 -32.11 17.91 -15.65
N GLU A 307 -32.31 17.09 -14.59
CA GLU A 307 -33.49 17.21 -13.72
C GLU A 307 -33.58 18.58 -13.04
N ARG A 308 -32.44 19.27 -12.89
CA ARG A 308 -32.33 20.62 -12.33
C ARG A 308 -32.19 21.71 -13.37
N GLY A 309 -32.24 21.33 -14.64
CA GLY A 309 -32.09 22.27 -15.77
C GLY A 309 -30.64 22.60 -16.14
N TYR A 310 -29.65 21.86 -15.59
CA TYR A 310 -28.23 22.05 -15.93
C TYR A 310 -27.77 20.97 -16.92
N THR A 311 -27.03 21.39 -17.94
CA THR A 311 -26.36 20.49 -18.91
C THR A 311 -24.87 20.77 -18.94
N LEU A 312 -24.06 19.80 -19.39
CA LEU A 312 -22.62 20.01 -19.56
C LEU A 312 -22.30 21.17 -20.51
N GLU A 313 -23.10 21.35 -21.55
CA GLU A 313 -22.94 22.40 -22.56
C GLU A 313 -23.12 23.81 -21.98
N ASN A 314 -23.92 23.95 -20.91
CA ASN A 314 -24.19 25.23 -20.24
C ASN A 314 -23.42 25.40 -18.93
N THR A 315 -22.48 24.50 -18.65
CA THR A 315 -21.68 24.54 -17.42
C THR A 315 -20.59 25.61 -17.50
N THR A 316 -20.54 26.48 -16.52
CA THR A 316 -19.50 27.52 -16.37
C THR A 316 -18.50 27.18 -15.27
N ILE A 317 -17.36 27.87 -15.23
CA ILE A 317 -16.33 27.67 -14.19
C ILE A 317 -16.89 27.92 -12.77
N GLU A 318 -17.78 28.89 -12.62
CA GLU A 318 -18.38 29.24 -11.34
C GLU A 318 -19.26 28.12 -10.76
N MET A 319 -19.72 27.19 -11.61
CA MET A 319 -20.48 26.02 -11.16
C MET A 319 -19.58 24.86 -10.68
N LEU A 320 -18.29 24.95 -10.97
CA LEU A 320 -17.34 23.92 -10.55
C LEU A 320 -16.98 24.08 -9.07
N GLY A 321 -16.95 22.97 -8.35
CA GLY A 321 -16.38 22.95 -7.01
C GLY A 321 -14.87 23.16 -7.02
N THR A 322 -14.31 23.50 -5.86
CA THR A 322 -12.85 23.63 -5.68
C THR A 322 -12.42 23.03 -4.34
N ALA A 323 -11.17 22.62 -4.26
CA ALA A 323 -10.54 22.15 -3.03
C ALA A 323 -9.07 22.57 -3.03
N LYS A 324 -8.41 22.53 -1.87
CA LYS A 324 -6.96 22.76 -1.79
C LYS A 324 -6.20 21.62 -2.45
N ARG A 325 -6.62 20.37 -2.21
CA ARG A 325 -6.01 19.17 -2.76
C ARG A 325 -7.02 18.06 -2.98
N VAL A 326 -6.80 17.27 -4.02
CA VAL A 326 -7.48 15.99 -4.20
C VAL A 326 -6.42 14.92 -4.49
N THR A 327 -6.51 13.80 -3.77
CA THR A 327 -5.66 12.62 -3.96
C THR A 327 -6.55 11.44 -4.36
N ILE A 328 -6.17 10.75 -5.43
CA ILE A 328 -6.93 9.63 -5.98
C ILE A 328 -5.99 8.45 -6.12
N ASP A 329 -6.28 7.38 -5.41
CA ASP A 329 -5.64 6.08 -5.59
C ASP A 329 -6.48 5.14 -6.47
N LYS A 330 -6.15 3.86 -6.54
CA LYS A 330 -6.91 2.87 -7.33
C LYS A 330 -8.32 2.59 -6.77
N ASP A 331 -8.54 2.85 -5.50
CA ASP A 331 -9.75 2.46 -4.76
C ASP A 331 -10.53 3.67 -4.23
N ASN A 332 -9.84 4.77 -3.91
CA ASN A 332 -10.40 5.90 -3.17
C ASN A 332 -10.12 7.26 -3.82
N THR A 333 -10.97 8.22 -3.51
CA THR A 333 -10.78 9.65 -3.79
C THR A 333 -10.92 10.43 -2.48
N THR A 334 -9.88 11.19 -2.12
CA THR A 334 -9.84 12.05 -0.93
C THR A 334 -9.81 13.52 -1.32
N ILE A 335 -10.78 14.27 -0.86
CA ILE A 335 -10.88 15.74 -1.04
C ILE A 335 -10.46 16.39 0.28
N VAL A 336 -9.47 17.27 0.25
CA VAL A 336 -8.91 17.96 1.40
C VAL A 336 -9.13 19.45 1.26
N SER A 337 -9.65 20.09 2.31
CA SER A 337 -9.98 21.53 2.33
C SER A 337 -10.85 21.94 1.15
N GLY A 338 -12.05 21.39 1.08
CA GLY A 338 -13.10 21.85 0.15
C GLY A 338 -13.44 23.32 0.40
N ALA A 339 -13.79 24.05 -0.66
CA ALA A 339 -14.09 25.48 -0.59
C ALA A 339 -15.56 25.79 -0.26
N GLY A 340 -16.33 24.80 0.20
CA GLY A 340 -17.71 24.99 0.65
C GLY A 340 -17.81 25.84 1.90
N GLU A 341 -18.94 26.54 2.05
CA GLU A 341 -19.20 27.34 3.24
C GLU A 341 -19.51 26.45 4.45
N ALA A 342 -18.82 26.67 5.57
CA ALA A 342 -18.96 25.89 6.81
C ALA A 342 -20.40 25.80 7.31
N ASP A 343 -21.18 26.90 7.20
CA ASP A 343 -22.59 26.90 7.58
C ASP A 343 -23.44 25.99 6.68
N MET A 344 -23.16 25.93 5.38
CA MET A 344 -23.86 25.03 4.45
C MET A 344 -23.54 23.56 4.78
N ILE A 345 -22.29 23.25 5.08
CA ILE A 345 -21.86 21.91 5.51
C ILE A 345 -22.57 21.52 6.81
N LYS A 346 -22.60 22.41 7.79
CA LYS A 346 -23.29 22.19 9.08
C LYS A 346 -24.79 21.98 8.90
N ASN A 347 -25.44 22.76 8.04
CA ASN A 347 -26.84 22.59 7.72
C ASN A 347 -27.11 21.22 7.05
N ARG A 348 -26.23 20.78 6.15
CA ARG A 348 -26.33 19.46 5.52
C ARG A 348 -26.17 18.33 6.53
N VAL A 349 -25.20 18.44 7.44
CA VAL A 349 -25.01 17.51 8.57
C VAL A 349 -26.29 17.40 9.41
N ASN A 350 -26.93 18.53 9.76
CA ASN A 350 -28.18 18.54 10.52
C ASN A 350 -29.34 17.93 9.74
N GLN A 351 -29.41 18.15 8.43
CA GLN A 351 -30.40 17.53 7.57
C GLN A 351 -30.26 16.00 7.54
N ILE A 352 -29.04 15.48 7.42
CA ILE A 352 -28.77 14.02 7.46
C ILE A 352 -29.16 13.45 8.83
N LYS A 353 -28.85 14.12 9.94
CA LYS A 353 -29.27 13.71 11.29
C LYS A 353 -30.78 13.64 11.42
N GLY A 354 -31.50 14.64 10.93
CA GLY A 354 -32.96 14.62 10.93
C GLY A 354 -33.55 13.48 10.09
N GLN A 355 -32.92 13.13 8.96
CA GLN A 355 -33.32 11.95 8.17
C GLN A 355 -33.08 10.65 8.92
N MET A 356 -31.99 10.53 9.69
CA MET A 356 -31.71 9.34 10.52
C MET A 356 -32.74 9.15 11.65
N GLU A 357 -33.28 10.23 12.20
CA GLU A 357 -34.31 10.17 13.24
C GLU A 357 -35.69 9.76 12.69
N THR A 358 -35.97 10.08 11.43
CA THR A 358 -37.28 9.83 10.80
C THR A 358 -37.35 8.52 10.03
N THR A 359 -36.22 7.93 9.63
CA THR A 359 -36.20 6.66 8.90
C THR A 359 -36.52 5.47 9.80
N THR A 360 -37.36 4.55 9.30
CA THR A 360 -37.71 3.31 9.96
C THR A 360 -36.89 2.10 9.47
N SER A 361 -36.09 2.29 8.43
CA SER A 361 -35.24 1.27 7.83
C SER A 361 -33.86 1.27 8.49
N ASP A 362 -33.47 0.17 9.14
CA ASP A 362 -32.14 0.01 9.73
C ASP A 362 -31.03 0.15 8.68
N TYR A 363 -31.26 -0.36 7.47
CA TYR A 363 -30.33 -0.23 6.36
C TYR A 363 -30.14 1.23 5.90
N ASP A 364 -31.24 2.00 5.78
CA ASP A 364 -31.14 3.42 5.41
C ASP A 364 -30.48 4.22 6.52
N LYS A 365 -30.76 3.88 7.78
CA LYS A 365 -30.11 4.49 8.94
C LYS A 365 -28.60 4.27 8.94
N GLU A 366 -28.15 3.04 8.66
CA GLU A 366 -26.72 2.72 8.52
C GLU A 366 -26.07 3.56 7.40
N LYS A 367 -26.73 3.66 6.23
CA LYS A 367 -26.20 4.43 5.10
C LYS A 367 -26.22 5.95 5.31
N LEU A 368 -27.19 6.46 6.05
CA LEU A 368 -27.18 7.85 6.49
C LEU A 368 -26.06 8.11 7.50
N GLN A 369 -25.79 7.15 8.38
CA GLN A 369 -24.69 7.23 9.34
C GLN A 369 -23.32 7.24 8.65
N GLU A 370 -23.11 6.41 7.62
CA GLU A 370 -21.89 6.44 6.78
C GLU A 370 -21.70 7.81 6.13
N ARG A 371 -22.76 8.38 5.54
CA ARG A 371 -22.69 9.72 4.93
C ARG A 371 -22.38 10.81 5.94
N LEU A 372 -23.05 10.73 7.11
CA LEU A 372 -22.80 11.65 8.21
C LEU A 372 -21.34 11.62 8.67
N ALA A 373 -20.79 10.41 8.86
CA ALA A 373 -19.39 10.24 9.27
C ALA A 373 -18.42 10.83 8.24
N LYS A 374 -18.66 10.59 6.94
CA LYS A 374 -17.83 11.13 5.84
C LYS A 374 -17.87 12.66 5.76
N LEU A 375 -19.02 13.29 5.98
CA LEU A 375 -19.19 14.74 5.85
C LEU A 375 -18.80 15.50 7.13
N ALA A 376 -19.17 14.97 8.31
CA ALA A 376 -18.97 15.63 9.59
C ALA A 376 -17.59 15.37 10.22
N GLY A 377 -16.93 14.27 9.84
CA GLY A 377 -15.64 13.87 10.41
C GLY A 377 -14.47 14.74 9.95
N GLY A 378 -14.57 15.38 8.80
CA GLY A 378 -13.46 16.10 8.19
C GLY A 378 -12.30 15.17 7.80
N VAL A 379 -11.17 15.79 7.50
CA VAL A 379 -9.89 15.10 7.22
C VAL A 379 -8.84 15.62 8.19
N ALA A 380 -8.21 14.71 8.96
CA ALA A 380 -7.03 15.07 9.73
C ALA A 380 -5.83 15.10 8.77
N VAL A 381 -5.17 16.23 8.68
CA VAL A 381 -3.94 16.40 7.88
C VAL A 381 -2.75 16.41 8.82
N LEU A 382 -1.88 15.45 8.65
CA LEU A 382 -0.63 15.32 9.39
C LEU A 382 0.46 16.02 8.58
N TYR A 383 0.82 17.24 8.98
CA TYR A 383 1.86 18.01 8.32
C TYR A 383 3.23 17.61 8.88
N VAL A 384 4.09 17.11 8.00
CA VAL A 384 5.45 16.67 8.35
C VAL A 384 6.42 17.79 8.06
N GLY A 385 7.18 18.22 9.08
CA GLY A 385 8.21 19.23 8.97
C GLY A 385 9.62 18.63 9.12
N ALA A 386 10.59 19.15 8.35
CA ALA A 386 12.00 18.77 8.43
C ALA A 386 12.91 19.91 7.96
N ALA A 387 14.22 19.80 8.28
CA ALA A 387 15.21 20.81 7.91
C ALA A 387 15.72 20.68 6.47
N SER A 388 15.57 19.52 5.84
CA SER A 388 15.99 19.24 4.47
C SER A 388 14.95 18.41 3.72
N GLU A 389 14.97 18.48 2.39
CA GLU A 389 14.08 17.71 1.52
C GLU A 389 14.26 16.20 1.69
N VAL A 390 15.50 15.73 1.85
CA VAL A 390 15.82 14.31 2.07
C VAL A 390 15.24 13.82 3.39
N GLU A 391 15.40 14.60 4.47
CA GLU A 391 14.83 14.29 5.78
C GLU A 391 13.29 14.34 5.74
N MET A 392 12.73 15.32 5.03
CA MET A 392 11.29 15.47 4.82
C MET A 392 10.68 14.22 4.21
N LYS A 393 11.28 13.74 3.12
CA LYS A 393 10.80 12.54 2.41
C LYS A 393 10.89 11.31 3.31
N GLU A 394 12.03 11.08 3.98
CA GLU A 394 12.21 9.95 4.90
C GLU A 394 11.17 9.98 6.04
N LYS A 395 10.98 11.14 6.64
CA LYS A 395 10.04 11.30 7.75
C LYS A 395 8.58 11.14 7.30
N LYS A 396 8.25 11.62 6.10
CA LYS A 396 6.91 11.46 5.51
C LYS A 396 6.61 9.98 5.22
N ASP A 397 7.54 9.24 4.61
CA ASP A 397 7.38 7.82 4.33
C ASP A 397 7.18 7.04 5.64
N ARG A 398 7.95 7.34 6.68
CA ARG A 398 7.83 6.73 8.01
C ARG A 398 6.49 7.03 8.70
N VAL A 399 5.95 8.23 8.53
CA VAL A 399 4.61 8.62 9.02
C VAL A 399 3.51 7.88 8.26
N ASP A 400 3.64 7.76 6.93
CA ASP A 400 2.70 7.02 6.10
C ASP A 400 2.65 5.54 6.50
N ASP A 401 3.80 4.89 6.68
CA ASP A 401 3.89 3.49 7.14
C ASP A 401 3.21 3.31 8.51
N ALA A 402 3.51 4.22 9.46
CA ALA A 402 2.91 4.18 10.78
C ALA A 402 1.38 4.38 10.75
N LEU A 403 0.89 5.23 9.86
CA LEU A 403 -0.55 5.45 9.67
C LEU A 403 -1.23 4.20 9.11
N HIS A 404 -0.65 3.56 8.09
CA HIS A 404 -1.16 2.33 7.49
C HIS A 404 -1.18 1.17 8.49
N ALA A 405 -0.09 0.97 9.22
CA ALA A 405 -0.01 -0.04 10.29
C ALA A 405 -1.07 0.20 11.38
N THR A 406 -1.29 1.46 11.75
CA THR A 406 -2.31 1.82 12.74
C THR A 406 -3.72 1.51 12.24
N ARG A 407 -4.04 1.83 10.97
CA ARG A 407 -5.32 1.45 10.35
C ARG A 407 -5.50 -0.06 10.32
N ALA A 408 -4.48 -0.80 9.89
CA ALA A 408 -4.50 -2.26 9.86
C ALA A 408 -4.76 -2.88 11.26
N ALA A 409 -4.23 -2.26 12.31
CA ALA A 409 -4.47 -2.69 13.69
C ALA A 409 -5.88 -2.35 14.19
N VAL A 410 -6.41 -1.20 13.81
CA VAL A 410 -7.81 -0.83 14.15
C VAL A 410 -8.80 -1.77 13.46
N GLU A 411 -8.52 -2.18 12.22
CA GLU A 411 -9.36 -3.09 11.43
C GLU A 411 -9.36 -4.52 11.97
N GLU A 412 -8.20 -5.12 12.18
CA GLU A 412 -8.08 -6.55 12.48
C GLU A 412 -7.53 -6.87 13.87
N GLY A 413 -7.20 -5.87 14.67
CA GLY A 413 -6.60 -6.04 15.98
C GLY A 413 -5.08 -6.19 15.94
N ILE A 414 -4.51 -6.44 17.12
CA ILE A 414 -3.07 -6.54 17.37
C ILE A 414 -2.69 -7.91 17.93
N VAL A 415 -1.46 -8.30 17.67
CA VAL A 415 -0.81 -9.51 18.21
C VAL A 415 0.53 -9.14 18.85
N ALA A 416 1.15 -10.08 19.56
CA ALA A 416 2.51 -9.89 20.09
C ALA A 416 3.50 -9.67 18.94
N GLY A 417 4.26 -8.58 19.00
CA GLY A 417 5.20 -8.17 17.96
C GLY A 417 6.52 -8.94 17.98
N GLY A 418 7.46 -8.47 17.15
CA GLY A 418 8.80 -9.02 17.08
C GLY A 418 8.88 -10.46 16.57
N GLY A 419 7.89 -10.92 15.81
CA GLY A 419 7.80 -12.30 15.30
C GLY A 419 7.28 -13.32 16.31
N VAL A 420 6.89 -12.91 17.52
CA VAL A 420 6.42 -13.81 18.58
C VAL A 420 5.09 -14.45 18.22
N ALA A 421 4.14 -13.69 17.66
CA ALA A 421 2.83 -14.22 17.26
C ALA A 421 2.94 -15.38 16.26
N LEU A 422 3.80 -15.26 15.25
CA LEU A 422 4.09 -16.33 14.28
C LEU A 422 4.72 -17.55 14.95
N LEU A 423 5.68 -17.33 15.85
CA LEU A 423 6.33 -18.41 16.59
C LEU A 423 5.32 -19.17 17.50
N ARG A 424 4.35 -18.48 18.10
CA ARG A 424 3.27 -19.12 18.89
C ARG A 424 2.30 -19.87 18.00
N ALA A 425 1.89 -19.29 16.88
CA ALA A 425 1.00 -19.93 15.92
C ALA A 425 1.60 -21.23 15.31
N LYS A 426 2.93 -21.36 15.30
CA LYS A 426 3.61 -22.60 14.90
C LYS A 426 3.07 -23.85 15.63
N ASN A 427 2.64 -23.71 16.88
CA ASN A 427 2.19 -24.84 17.69
C ASN A 427 0.95 -25.54 17.11
N VAL A 428 0.07 -24.83 16.39
CA VAL A 428 -1.11 -25.42 15.76
C VAL A 428 -0.75 -26.45 14.69
N LEU A 429 0.42 -26.29 14.07
CA LEU A 429 0.88 -27.17 12.99
C LEU A 429 1.10 -28.60 13.42
N SER A 430 1.39 -28.85 14.69
CA SER A 430 1.58 -30.21 15.25
C SER A 430 0.30 -31.04 15.22
N SER A 431 -0.87 -30.43 15.15
CA SER A 431 -2.18 -31.10 15.08
C SER A 431 -2.71 -31.31 13.68
N LEU A 432 -2.04 -30.75 12.65
CA LEU A 432 -2.46 -30.89 11.27
C LEU A 432 -2.18 -32.29 10.72
N LYS A 433 -3.18 -32.82 10.02
CA LYS A 433 -3.05 -34.08 9.31
C LYS A 433 -2.63 -33.82 7.87
N ALA A 434 -1.58 -34.51 7.45
CA ALA A 434 -1.13 -34.55 6.06
C ALA A 434 -1.64 -35.81 5.38
N ASP A 435 -1.95 -35.72 4.08
CA ASP A 435 -2.45 -36.86 3.30
C ASP A 435 -1.29 -37.76 2.83
N ASN A 436 -0.06 -37.23 2.75
CA ASN A 436 1.17 -37.95 2.40
C ASN A 436 2.41 -37.32 3.04
N ALA A 437 3.58 -37.94 2.85
CA ALA A 437 4.84 -37.53 3.45
C ALA A 437 5.35 -36.18 2.92
N ASP A 438 5.14 -35.89 1.64
CA ASP A 438 5.58 -34.63 1.02
C ASP A 438 4.71 -33.44 1.48
N GLU A 439 3.42 -33.66 1.66
CA GLU A 439 2.54 -32.68 2.28
C GLU A 439 2.93 -32.40 3.75
N ALA A 440 3.25 -33.45 4.53
CA ALA A 440 3.78 -33.28 5.87
C ALA A 440 5.09 -32.46 5.87
N THR A 441 5.95 -32.69 4.87
CA THR A 441 7.17 -31.91 4.67
C THR A 441 6.85 -30.44 4.36
N GLY A 442 5.82 -30.17 3.55
CA GLY A 442 5.33 -28.81 3.28
C GLY A 442 4.92 -28.06 4.56
N ILE A 443 4.20 -28.75 5.46
CA ILE A 443 3.85 -28.19 6.78
C ILE A 443 5.12 -27.90 7.61
N GLN A 444 6.12 -28.77 7.59
CA GLN A 444 7.38 -28.56 8.31
C GLN A 444 8.20 -27.40 7.74
N ILE A 445 8.15 -27.14 6.42
CA ILE A 445 8.79 -25.99 5.79
C ILE A 445 8.24 -24.69 6.40
N VAL A 446 6.92 -24.53 6.48
CA VAL A 446 6.30 -23.36 7.08
C VAL A 446 6.63 -23.28 8.56
N SER A 447 6.59 -24.40 9.29
CA SER A 447 6.96 -24.47 10.71
C SER A 447 8.36 -23.90 11.00
N ARG A 448 9.32 -24.11 10.09
CA ARG A 448 10.67 -23.54 10.21
C ARG A 448 10.72 -22.08 9.73
N ALA A 449 9.99 -21.77 8.66
CA ALA A 449 10.02 -20.44 8.06
C ALA A 449 9.46 -19.34 9.00
N VAL A 450 8.44 -19.64 9.79
CA VAL A 450 7.84 -18.67 10.71
C VAL A 450 8.75 -18.26 11.88
N GLU A 451 9.88 -18.93 12.09
CA GLU A 451 10.92 -18.50 13.03
C GLU A 451 11.80 -17.39 12.47
N SER A 452 11.83 -17.23 11.14
CA SER A 452 12.80 -16.38 10.46
C SER A 452 12.65 -14.88 10.79
N PRO A 453 11.45 -14.29 11.01
CA PRO A 453 11.34 -12.89 11.39
C PRO A 453 12.01 -12.61 12.75
N LEU A 454 11.68 -13.38 13.79
CA LEU A 454 12.32 -13.22 15.11
C LEU A 454 13.83 -13.46 15.02
N ARG A 455 14.26 -14.50 14.32
CA ARG A 455 15.68 -14.82 14.11
C ARG A 455 16.42 -13.63 13.47
N THR A 456 15.88 -13.06 12.40
CA THR A 456 16.48 -11.94 11.68
C THR A 456 16.56 -10.67 12.55
N ILE A 457 15.52 -10.37 13.33
CA ILE A 457 15.52 -9.25 14.28
C ILE A 457 16.67 -9.38 15.28
N VAL A 458 16.88 -10.59 15.82
CA VAL A 458 17.93 -10.90 16.80
C VAL A 458 19.32 -10.84 16.15
N GLU A 459 19.49 -11.39 14.95
CA GLU A 459 20.73 -11.35 14.19
C GLU A 459 21.12 -9.90 13.84
N ASN A 460 20.16 -9.05 13.45
CA ASN A 460 20.39 -7.62 13.23
C ASN A 460 20.78 -6.87 14.53
N ALA A 461 20.39 -7.42 15.68
CA ALA A 461 20.85 -6.92 16.98
C ALA A 461 22.27 -7.41 17.38
N GLY A 462 22.87 -8.27 16.56
CA GLY A 462 24.22 -8.79 16.80
C GLY A 462 24.29 -10.01 17.72
N LEU A 463 23.17 -10.70 17.91
CA LEU A 463 23.05 -11.88 18.77
C LEU A 463 22.77 -13.15 17.95
N GLU A 464 22.97 -14.33 18.58
CA GLU A 464 22.69 -15.61 17.96
C GLU A 464 21.17 -15.88 17.93
N GLY A 465 20.58 -15.80 16.74
CA GLY A 465 19.13 -15.91 16.55
C GLY A 465 18.55 -17.25 16.99
N SER A 466 19.26 -18.36 16.83
CA SER A 466 18.79 -19.70 17.20
C SER A 466 18.61 -19.85 18.72
N VAL A 467 19.47 -19.27 19.51
CA VAL A 467 19.40 -19.31 20.98
C VAL A 467 18.19 -18.56 21.51
N VAL A 468 17.98 -17.34 20.97
CA VAL A 468 16.84 -16.52 21.39
C VAL A 468 15.52 -17.13 20.95
N VAL A 469 15.43 -17.63 19.72
CA VAL A 469 14.22 -18.31 19.20
C VAL A 469 13.87 -19.52 20.07
N ALA A 470 14.85 -20.36 20.44
CA ALA A 470 14.62 -21.51 21.31
C ALA A 470 14.07 -21.08 22.68
N LYS A 471 14.68 -20.07 23.31
CA LYS A 471 14.25 -19.57 24.61
C LYS A 471 12.86 -18.92 24.56
N VAL A 472 12.55 -18.19 23.51
CA VAL A 472 11.21 -17.62 23.31
C VAL A 472 10.19 -18.74 23.06
N ALA A 473 10.53 -19.79 22.30
CA ALA A 473 9.64 -20.94 22.04
C ALA A 473 9.26 -21.71 23.31
N GLU A 474 10.16 -21.84 24.28
CA GLU A 474 9.89 -22.45 25.61
C GLU A 474 8.92 -21.62 26.44
N GLY A 475 8.84 -20.32 26.22
CA GLY A 475 7.94 -19.41 26.93
C GLY A 475 6.47 -19.59 26.52
N LYS A 476 5.56 -19.03 27.32
CA LYS A 476 4.11 -19.09 27.09
C LYS A 476 3.52 -17.71 26.85
N GLY A 477 2.35 -17.68 26.19
CA GLY A 477 1.61 -16.44 25.94
C GLY A 477 2.45 -15.45 25.13
N ASP A 478 2.45 -14.20 25.55
CA ASP A 478 3.09 -13.07 24.89
C ASP A 478 4.58 -12.88 25.28
N PHE A 479 5.19 -13.88 25.96
CA PHE A 479 6.62 -13.84 26.31
C PHE A 479 7.49 -13.81 25.05
N GLY A 480 8.36 -12.83 24.95
CA GLY A 480 9.22 -12.61 23.80
C GLY A 480 10.53 -11.91 24.16
N TYR A 481 11.25 -11.48 23.13
CA TYR A 481 12.53 -10.81 23.28
C TYR A 481 12.48 -9.38 22.70
N ASN A 482 12.77 -8.40 23.57
CA ASN A 482 12.90 -7.00 23.20
C ASN A 482 14.32 -6.74 22.67
N ALA A 483 14.50 -6.72 21.36
CA ALA A 483 15.80 -6.50 20.74
C ALA A 483 16.34 -5.05 20.92
N LYS A 484 15.51 -4.10 21.39
CA LYS A 484 15.95 -2.74 21.70
C LYS A 484 16.72 -2.68 23.01
N THR A 485 16.23 -3.38 24.06
CA THR A 485 16.81 -3.37 25.42
C THR A 485 17.58 -4.62 25.80
N ASP A 486 17.58 -5.64 24.91
CA ASP A 486 18.20 -6.96 25.14
C ASP A 486 17.59 -7.75 26.31
N GLU A 487 16.27 -7.64 26.50
CA GLU A 487 15.53 -8.23 27.61
C GLU A 487 14.41 -9.16 27.15
N TYR A 488 14.11 -10.18 27.96
CA TYR A 488 12.93 -11.02 27.76
C TYR A 488 11.75 -10.44 28.52
N VAL A 489 10.67 -10.14 27.81
CA VAL A 489 9.50 -9.43 28.33
C VAL A 489 8.18 -10.04 27.84
N ASP A 490 7.08 -9.66 28.48
CA ASP A 490 5.75 -9.82 27.92
C ASP A 490 5.57 -8.73 26.84
N MET A 491 5.53 -9.13 25.56
CA MET A 491 5.57 -8.21 24.43
C MET A 491 4.38 -7.25 24.43
N LEU A 492 3.18 -7.73 24.74
CA LEU A 492 1.98 -6.88 24.76
C LEU A 492 2.03 -5.86 25.90
N LYS A 493 2.52 -6.24 27.10
CA LYS A 493 2.67 -5.30 28.21
C LYS A 493 3.80 -4.30 27.99
N ALA A 494 4.85 -4.73 27.28
CA ALA A 494 5.96 -3.86 26.91
C ALA A 494 5.62 -2.92 25.73
N GLY A 495 4.40 -3.02 25.18
CA GLY A 495 3.97 -2.23 24.03
C GLY A 495 4.58 -2.67 22.71
N ILE A 496 5.24 -3.83 22.64
CA ILE A 496 5.84 -4.39 21.42
C ILE A 496 4.80 -5.22 20.71
N ILE A 497 4.10 -4.62 19.78
CA ILE A 497 2.88 -5.14 19.16
C ILE A 497 2.93 -4.98 17.64
N ASP A 498 2.37 -5.93 16.92
CA ASP A 498 2.22 -5.89 15.47
C ASP A 498 0.72 -5.92 15.11
N PRO A 499 0.28 -5.22 14.03
CA PRO A 499 -1.05 -5.40 13.49
C PRO A 499 -1.22 -6.85 12.98
N LYS A 500 -2.31 -7.51 13.36
CA LYS A 500 -2.61 -8.87 12.90
C LYS A 500 -2.66 -8.93 11.36
N LYS A 501 -3.29 -7.93 10.72
CA LYS A 501 -3.40 -7.84 9.26
C LYS A 501 -2.02 -7.87 8.59
N VAL A 502 -1.07 -7.07 9.10
CA VAL A 502 0.31 -7.02 8.58
C VAL A 502 0.97 -8.40 8.67
N THR A 503 0.92 -9.03 9.84
CA THR A 503 1.53 -10.35 10.07
C THR A 503 0.91 -11.44 9.18
N ARG A 504 -0.42 -11.44 9.03
CA ARG A 504 -1.18 -12.36 8.19
C ARG A 504 -0.85 -12.19 6.70
N VAL A 505 -0.98 -10.98 6.18
CA VAL A 505 -0.73 -10.68 4.76
C VAL A 505 0.71 -10.97 4.37
N ALA A 506 1.68 -10.68 5.26
CA ALA A 506 3.08 -11.01 5.04
C ALA A 506 3.30 -12.52 4.85
N LEU A 507 2.66 -13.35 5.66
CA LEU A 507 2.77 -14.82 5.55
C LEU A 507 2.06 -15.34 4.29
N GLU A 508 0.85 -14.88 4.00
CA GLU A 508 0.05 -15.31 2.85
C GLU A 508 0.76 -14.97 1.53
N ASN A 509 1.25 -13.75 1.36
CA ASN A 509 1.96 -13.34 0.14
C ASN A 509 3.30 -14.06 -0.01
N ALA A 510 4.04 -14.24 1.08
CA ALA A 510 5.30 -15.00 1.08
C ALA A 510 5.09 -16.44 0.64
N ALA A 511 4.09 -17.12 1.19
CA ALA A 511 3.79 -18.52 0.87
C ALA A 511 3.27 -18.68 -0.57
N SER A 512 2.43 -17.75 -1.04
CA SER A 512 1.91 -17.75 -2.41
C SER A 512 3.04 -17.72 -3.44
N VAL A 513 3.95 -16.76 -3.33
CA VAL A 513 5.06 -16.63 -4.29
C VAL A 513 6.09 -17.74 -4.11
N ALA A 514 6.41 -18.13 -2.88
CA ALA A 514 7.29 -19.27 -2.63
C ALA A 514 6.73 -20.55 -3.23
N GLY A 515 5.42 -20.82 -3.09
CA GLY A 515 4.75 -21.96 -3.71
C GLY A 515 4.87 -21.98 -5.23
N MET A 516 4.80 -20.83 -5.90
CA MET A 516 5.03 -20.72 -7.36
C MET A 516 6.48 -21.04 -7.72
N ILE A 517 7.46 -20.52 -6.98
CA ILE A 517 8.88 -20.83 -7.22
C ILE A 517 9.16 -22.33 -7.04
N LEU A 518 8.62 -22.95 -5.99
CA LEU A 518 8.84 -24.38 -5.70
C LEU A 518 8.25 -25.30 -6.77
N THR A 519 7.12 -24.91 -7.38
CA THR A 519 6.45 -25.67 -8.44
C THR A 519 6.97 -25.35 -9.84
N THR A 520 7.92 -24.42 -9.98
CA THR A 520 8.51 -24.07 -11.27
C THR A 520 9.47 -25.13 -11.74
N GLU A 521 9.31 -25.60 -12.99
CA GLU A 521 10.17 -26.57 -13.66
C GLU A 521 10.99 -25.94 -14.78
N CYS A 522 10.46 -24.89 -15.40
CA CYS A 522 11.06 -24.23 -16.55
C CYS A 522 10.96 -22.70 -16.43
N ALA A 523 12.02 -22.01 -16.81
CA ALA A 523 12.06 -20.55 -16.92
C ALA A 523 12.39 -20.12 -18.35
N LEU A 524 11.60 -19.20 -18.90
CA LEU A 524 11.80 -18.61 -20.22
C LEU A 524 12.41 -17.21 -20.07
N VAL A 525 13.68 -17.09 -20.36
CA VAL A 525 14.46 -15.86 -20.14
C VAL A 525 14.66 -15.12 -21.45
N GLU A 526 14.51 -13.79 -21.47
CA GLU A 526 14.80 -12.98 -22.66
C GLU A 526 16.31 -12.88 -22.88
N ILE A 527 16.73 -13.23 -24.12
CA ILE A 527 18.12 -13.02 -24.53
C ILE A 527 18.27 -11.54 -24.87
N LYS A 528 19.05 -10.81 -24.06
CA LYS A 528 19.48 -9.45 -24.43
C LYS A 528 20.45 -9.61 -25.62
N GLU A 529 20.07 -9.13 -26.81
CA GLU A 529 21.04 -8.95 -27.89
C GLU A 529 22.12 -7.99 -27.38
N GLU A 530 23.35 -8.46 -27.23
CA GLU A 530 24.49 -7.58 -27.12
C GLU A 530 24.49 -6.76 -28.40
N ASN A 531 24.20 -5.45 -28.28
CA ASN A 531 24.43 -4.51 -29.38
C ASN A 531 25.88 -4.66 -29.77
N ALA A 532 26.13 -5.44 -30.83
CA ALA A 532 27.43 -5.48 -31.51
C ALA A 532 27.75 -4.03 -31.87
N GLY A 533 28.70 -3.46 -31.14
CA GLY A 533 29.11 -2.08 -31.29
C GLY A 533 29.33 -1.78 -32.76
N GLY A 534 28.52 -0.87 -33.28
CA GLY A 534 28.68 -0.38 -34.66
C GLY A 534 30.11 0.13 -34.84
N ASN A 535 30.88 -0.59 -35.62
CA ASN A 535 32.14 -0.09 -36.15
C ASN A 535 31.86 1.27 -36.79
N PRO A 536 32.53 2.35 -36.41
CA PRO A 536 32.50 3.55 -37.18
C PRO A 536 33.22 3.25 -38.49
N MET A 537 32.48 3.05 -39.56
CA MET A 537 33.02 3.04 -40.91
C MET A 537 33.78 4.34 -41.14
N GLY A 538 35.10 4.26 -41.08
CA GLY A 538 36.00 5.28 -41.59
C GLY A 538 35.82 5.44 -43.09
N GLY A 539 34.93 6.34 -43.48
CA GLY A 539 34.82 6.83 -44.85
C GLY A 539 35.98 7.79 -45.17
N GLY A 540 37.10 7.25 -45.68
CA GLY A 540 38.13 8.07 -46.29
C GLY A 540 37.55 8.74 -47.53
N MET A 541 37.56 10.06 -47.59
CA MET A 541 37.38 10.83 -48.84
C MET A 541 38.62 10.65 -49.72
N PRO A 542 38.49 10.31 -51.02
CA PRO A 542 39.57 10.50 -51.98
C PRO A 542 39.64 11.97 -52.35
N GLY A 543 40.84 12.53 -52.26
CA GLY A 543 41.13 13.89 -52.72
C GLY A 543 40.85 14.04 -54.22
N MET A 544 40.39 15.21 -54.58
CA MET A 544 40.48 15.74 -55.91
C MET A 544 41.27 17.06 -55.86
N MET A 545 42.24 17.10 -56.79
CA MET A 545 43.02 18.28 -57.15
C MET A 545 42.13 19.46 -57.52
#